data_2b52580b52bc1b0771f3265763e401de
#
_entry.id   2b52580b52bc1b0771f3265763e401de
#
_cell.length_a   1.000
_cell.length_b   1.000
_cell.length_c   1.000
_cell.angle_alpha   90.00
_cell.angle_beta   90.00
_cell.angle_gamma   90.00
#
_symmetry.space_group_name_H-M   'P 1'
#
loop_
_entity.id
_entity.type
_entity.pdbx_description
1 polymer ?
#
loop_
_entity_poly.entity_id
_entity_poly.type
_entity_poly.pdbx_seq_one_letter_code
_entity_poly.pdbx_strand_id
1 'polypeptide(L)'
;MKFTAAAAIASMAAISSALPQASVFPRPEAGDIFRLMSLRSATPIQYGNVQAANGSLLINTPSENNKTCAVNGDRENVTNGINYASFSLDEETGSVYIYTFNPPLQLYVDRSGMGQGNVRYSTGVQPIGKNQERGPFKINDDGDLVFAAGGLSGDVGFQACPGAVGGGWKIWLSGVDKPAGSEGCTPFTMKALKEETTYKCLYSS
;
A
#
# COMPACT_ATOMS: atom_id res chain seq x y z
N MET A 1 46.22 -61.65 -23.14
CA MET A 1 45.50 -61.18 -21.94
C MET A 1 45.34 -59.66 -22.09
N LYS A 2 44.11 -59.20 -22.35
CA LYS A 2 43.80 -57.76 -22.52
C LYS A 2 43.01 -57.33 -21.30
N PHE A 3 43.56 -56.40 -20.51
CA PHE A 3 42.86 -55.76 -19.39
C PHE A 3 42.20 -54.48 -19.88
N THR A 4 40.87 -54.43 -19.82
CA THR A 4 40.07 -53.25 -20.04
C THR A 4 39.83 -52.55 -18.70
N ALA A 5 40.37 -51.31 -18.54
CA ALA A 5 40.11 -50.45 -17.41
C ALA A 5 38.80 -49.70 -17.66
N ALA A 6 37.81 -49.88 -16.78
CA ALA A 6 36.59 -49.10 -16.78
C ALA A 6 36.79 -47.84 -15.92
N ALA A 7 36.69 -46.66 -16.55
CA ALA A 7 36.71 -45.37 -15.85
C ALA A 7 35.30 -45.04 -15.35
N ALA A 8 35.12 -44.95 -14.03
CA ALA A 8 33.88 -44.47 -13.41
C ALA A 8 33.91 -42.94 -13.36
N ILE A 9 33.00 -42.30 -14.08
CA ILE A 9 32.78 -40.86 -14.03
C ILE A 9 31.81 -40.57 -12.88
N ALA A 10 32.30 -40.01 -11.79
CA ALA A 10 31.48 -39.54 -10.69
C ALA A 10 30.92 -38.14 -11.04
N SER A 11 29.60 -38.08 -11.33
CA SER A 11 28.88 -36.80 -11.53
C SER A 11 28.64 -36.15 -10.17
N MET A 12 29.38 -35.07 -9.87
CA MET A 12 29.05 -34.20 -8.74
C MET A 12 27.87 -33.29 -9.11
N ALA A 13 26.68 -33.58 -8.56
CA ALA A 13 25.55 -32.66 -8.61
C ALA A 13 25.86 -31.48 -7.67
N ALA A 14 26.12 -30.32 -8.24
CA ALA A 14 26.20 -29.08 -7.49
C ALA A 14 24.78 -28.69 -7.02
N ILE A 15 24.53 -28.82 -5.72
CA ILE A 15 23.33 -28.29 -5.08
C ILE A 15 23.57 -26.78 -4.92
N SER A 16 23.05 -25.98 -5.84
CA SER A 16 23.00 -24.53 -5.67
C SER A 16 21.92 -24.21 -4.64
N SER A 17 22.32 -23.96 -3.38
CA SER A 17 21.45 -23.36 -2.39
C SER A 17 21.14 -21.92 -2.84
N ALA A 18 19.94 -21.67 -3.36
CA ALA A 18 19.44 -20.33 -3.57
C ALA A 18 19.28 -19.68 -2.19
N LEU A 19 20.18 -18.75 -1.86
CA LEU A 19 20.01 -17.89 -0.70
C LEU A 19 18.73 -17.06 -0.93
N PRO A 20 17.87 -16.91 0.09
CA PRO A 20 16.73 -16.01 -0.01
C PRO A 20 17.25 -14.61 -0.35
N GLN A 21 16.87 -14.09 -1.50
CA GLN A 21 17.18 -12.72 -1.88
C GLN A 21 16.45 -11.80 -0.90
N ALA A 22 17.22 -11.06 -0.11
CA ALA A 22 16.66 -9.98 0.71
C ALA A 22 15.84 -9.08 -0.21
N SER A 23 14.59 -8.83 0.15
CA SER A 23 13.73 -7.94 -0.64
C SER A 23 14.43 -6.59 -0.77
N VAL A 24 14.45 -6.02 -1.97
CA VAL A 24 15.02 -4.68 -2.23
C VAL A 24 14.37 -3.62 -1.33
N PHE A 25 13.20 -3.92 -0.80
CA PHE A 25 12.43 -3.08 0.10
C PHE A 25 12.18 -3.84 1.41
N PRO A 26 12.79 -3.43 2.55
CA PRO A 26 12.54 -4.06 3.84
C PRO A 26 11.06 -3.89 4.21
N ARG A 27 10.44 -4.97 4.65
CA ARG A 27 9.06 -4.97 5.15
C ARG A 27 8.99 -4.12 6.42
N PRO A 28 7.99 -3.24 6.57
CA PRO A 28 7.73 -2.59 7.85
C PRO A 28 7.37 -3.60 8.93
N GLU A 29 7.85 -3.35 10.14
CA GLU A 29 7.53 -4.11 11.35
C GLU A 29 6.44 -3.39 12.17
N ALA A 30 5.92 -4.06 13.21
CA ALA A 30 4.93 -3.49 14.11
C ALA A 30 5.42 -2.15 14.71
N GLY A 31 4.61 -1.11 14.57
CA GLY A 31 4.92 0.24 15.05
C GLY A 31 5.76 1.10 14.10
N ASP A 32 6.24 0.54 12.98
CA ASP A 32 6.93 1.34 11.98
C ASP A 32 5.96 2.30 11.27
N ILE A 33 6.51 3.46 10.93
CA ILE A 33 5.86 4.37 9.97
C ILE A 33 6.35 3.98 8.57
N PHE A 34 5.41 3.90 7.63
CA PHE A 34 5.69 3.50 6.26
C PHE A 34 4.93 4.36 5.26
N ARG A 35 5.45 4.44 4.06
CA ARG A 35 4.73 4.97 2.90
C ARG A 35 4.25 3.84 2.00
N LEU A 36 3.27 4.14 1.16
CA LEU A 36 2.72 3.19 0.20
C LEU A 36 3.10 3.60 -1.22
N MET A 37 3.48 2.62 -2.02
CA MET A 37 3.87 2.80 -3.42
C MET A 37 3.13 1.79 -4.29
N SER A 38 2.63 2.25 -5.43
CA SER A 38 1.98 1.37 -6.40
C SER A 38 2.99 0.69 -7.33
N LEU A 39 2.82 -0.62 -7.52
CA LEU A 39 3.63 -1.42 -8.42
C LEU A 39 2.72 -2.05 -9.49
N ARG A 40 2.88 -1.62 -10.74
CA ARG A 40 2.23 -2.20 -11.91
C ARG A 40 3.03 -1.87 -13.16
N SER A 41 3.84 -2.80 -13.61
CA SER A 41 4.70 -2.65 -14.80
C SER A 41 3.91 -2.22 -16.03
N ALA A 42 4.54 -1.39 -16.85
CA ALA A 42 4.00 -0.86 -18.11
C ALA A 42 2.72 -0.02 -17.96
N THR A 43 2.54 0.65 -16.82
CA THR A 43 1.41 1.55 -16.57
C THR A 43 1.88 2.91 -16.03
N PRO A 44 1.08 3.99 -16.16
CA PRO A 44 1.41 5.29 -15.59
C PRO A 44 1.50 5.34 -14.06
N ILE A 45 1.00 4.30 -13.36
CA ILE A 45 1.06 4.23 -11.90
C ILE A 45 2.26 3.42 -11.38
N GLN A 46 3.14 2.93 -12.25
CA GLN A 46 4.35 2.23 -11.81
C GLN A 46 5.23 3.15 -10.97
N TYR A 47 5.58 2.70 -9.76
CA TYR A 47 6.29 3.47 -8.74
C TYR A 47 5.57 4.76 -8.30
N GLY A 48 4.25 4.81 -8.47
CA GLY A 48 3.43 5.94 -8.06
C GLY A 48 3.32 6.03 -6.54
N ASN A 49 3.45 7.24 -6.01
CA ASN A 49 3.27 7.51 -4.59
C ASN A 49 1.79 7.53 -4.23
N VAL A 50 1.44 6.87 -3.11
CA VAL A 50 0.10 6.97 -2.54
C VAL A 50 0.01 8.25 -1.71
N GLN A 51 -0.99 9.03 -2.00
CA GLN A 51 -1.30 10.34 -1.43
C GLN A 51 -2.66 10.29 -0.74
N ALA A 52 -2.89 11.23 0.18
CA ALA A 52 -4.16 11.36 0.88
C ALA A 52 -4.71 12.78 0.70
N ALA A 53 -5.91 12.89 0.14
CA ALA A 53 -6.61 14.16 -0.01
C ALA A 53 -8.13 13.95 -0.14
N ASN A 54 -8.91 14.90 0.36
CA ASN A 54 -10.37 14.93 0.25
C ASN A 54 -11.04 13.62 0.69
N GLY A 55 -10.56 13.04 1.79
CA GLY A 55 -11.08 11.80 2.35
C GLY A 55 -10.82 10.56 1.49
N SER A 56 -9.90 10.58 0.54
CA SER A 56 -9.61 9.48 -0.40
C SER A 56 -8.10 9.20 -0.50
N LEU A 57 -7.75 7.95 -0.82
CA LEU A 57 -6.39 7.63 -1.24
C LEU A 57 -6.27 7.78 -2.76
N LEU A 58 -5.18 8.40 -3.18
CA LEU A 58 -4.90 8.77 -4.56
C LEU A 58 -3.50 8.33 -4.97
N ILE A 59 -3.23 8.21 -6.27
CA ILE A 59 -1.90 7.94 -6.82
C ILE A 59 -1.55 9.02 -7.83
N ASN A 60 -0.35 9.58 -7.71
CA ASN A 60 0.21 10.56 -8.65
C ASN A 60 -0.72 11.74 -8.94
N THR A 61 -1.34 12.32 -7.91
CA THR A 61 -2.20 13.50 -8.04
C THR A 61 -1.35 14.76 -7.98
N PRO A 62 -1.24 15.56 -9.05
CA PRO A 62 -0.33 16.71 -9.13
C PRO A 62 -0.58 17.77 -8.07
N SER A 63 -1.83 18.02 -7.68
CA SER A 63 -2.21 18.99 -6.64
C SER A 63 -1.66 18.63 -5.25
N GLU A 64 -1.27 17.37 -5.04
CA GLU A 64 -0.78 16.86 -3.76
C GLU A 64 0.75 16.70 -3.72
N ASN A 65 1.47 17.22 -4.71
CA ASN A 65 2.91 17.01 -4.84
C ASN A 65 3.79 17.97 -4.03
N ASN A 66 3.21 18.87 -3.24
CA ASN A 66 3.99 19.88 -2.50
C ASN A 66 3.42 20.15 -1.13
N LYS A 67 3.30 19.11 -0.30
CA LYS A 67 2.86 19.28 1.09
C LYS A 67 4.01 19.76 1.97
N THR A 68 3.68 20.62 2.91
CA THR A 68 4.55 21.01 4.03
C THR A 68 4.28 20.06 5.19
N CYS A 69 5.32 19.43 5.69
CA CYS A 69 5.21 18.41 6.72
C CYS A 69 6.26 18.60 7.81
N ALA A 70 5.94 18.24 9.03
CA ALA A 70 6.88 18.18 10.14
C ALA A 70 7.76 16.94 10.02
N VAL A 71 9.06 17.09 10.09
CA VAL A 71 10.05 16.01 10.05
C VAL A 71 10.06 15.33 11.42
N ASN A 72 9.89 14.01 11.44
CA ASN A 72 9.81 13.19 12.66
C ASN A 72 8.79 13.70 13.69
N GLY A 73 7.74 14.38 13.20
CA GLY A 73 6.69 14.96 14.05
C GLY A 73 7.07 16.26 14.76
N ASP A 74 8.27 16.77 14.56
CA ASP A 74 8.73 18.05 15.11
C ASP A 74 8.15 19.21 14.32
N ARG A 75 7.28 20.03 14.97
CA ARG A 75 6.60 21.15 14.34
C ARG A 75 7.51 22.34 14.02
N GLU A 76 8.67 22.41 14.65
CA GLU A 76 9.66 23.47 14.39
C GLU A 76 10.59 23.08 13.21
N ASN A 77 10.71 21.79 12.94
CA ASN A 77 11.48 21.26 11.81
C ASN A 77 10.53 20.83 10.68
N VAL A 78 10.29 21.70 9.72
CA VAL A 78 9.37 21.47 8.60
C VAL A 78 10.09 21.37 7.27
N THR A 79 9.56 20.56 6.38
CA THR A 79 10.03 20.43 5.01
C THR A 79 8.87 20.56 4.02
N ASN A 80 9.18 20.96 2.80
CA ASN A 80 8.23 21.05 1.69
C ASN A 80 8.53 19.98 0.63
N GLY A 81 7.62 19.81 -0.31
CA GLY A 81 7.81 18.92 -1.44
C GLY A 81 7.49 17.45 -1.15
N ILE A 82 6.85 17.16 -0.02
CA ILE A 82 6.39 15.79 0.27
C ILE A 82 5.18 15.49 -0.63
N ASN A 83 5.31 14.42 -1.42
CA ASN A 83 4.34 14.01 -2.43
C ASN A 83 3.73 12.62 -2.14
N TYR A 84 3.72 12.20 -0.89
CA TYR A 84 3.11 10.96 -0.43
C TYR A 84 2.51 11.13 0.96
N ALA A 85 1.72 10.15 1.37
CA ALA A 85 1.22 10.05 2.73
C ALA A 85 2.00 8.97 3.49
N SER A 86 2.31 9.24 4.76
CA SER A 86 2.88 8.28 5.69
C SER A 86 1.77 7.62 6.50
N PHE A 87 1.95 6.34 6.82
CA PHE A 87 0.95 5.49 7.46
C PHE A 87 1.54 4.72 8.64
N SER A 88 0.67 4.27 9.55
CA SER A 88 0.97 3.27 10.56
C SER A 88 -0.10 2.18 10.54
N LEU A 89 0.29 0.94 10.87
CA LEU A 89 -0.61 -0.20 11.00
C LEU A 89 -0.65 -0.64 12.46
N ASP A 90 -1.85 -0.72 13.01
CA ASP A 90 -2.13 -1.43 14.24
C ASP A 90 -2.42 -2.89 13.86
N GLU A 91 -1.46 -3.78 14.10
CA GLU A 91 -1.55 -5.19 13.72
C GLU A 91 -2.60 -5.97 14.53
N GLU A 92 -2.91 -5.53 15.76
CA GLU A 92 -3.89 -6.19 16.62
C GLU A 92 -5.32 -6.02 16.07
N THR A 93 -5.63 -4.82 15.60
CA THR A 93 -6.97 -4.50 15.05
C THR A 93 -7.02 -4.55 13.53
N GLY A 94 -5.89 -4.59 12.84
CA GLY A 94 -5.79 -4.44 11.39
C GLY A 94 -6.18 -3.04 10.92
N SER A 95 -6.05 -2.03 11.79
CA SER A 95 -6.40 -0.64 11.46
C SER A 95 -5.21 0.11 10.88
N VAL A 96 -5.41 0.77 9.75
CA VAL A 96 -4.39 1.65 9.16
C VAL A 96 -4.74 3.11 9.44
N TYR A 97 -3.78 3.84 9.97
CA TYR A 97 -3.89 5.26 10.24
C TYR A 97 -2.96 6.05 9.34
N ILE A 98 -3.39 7.23 8.91
CA ILE A 98 -2.51 8.20 8.28
C ILE A 98 -1.71 8.89 9.38
N TYR A 99 -0.39 8.96 9.23
CA TYR A 99 0.51 9.61 10.18
C TYR A 99 0.35 11.13 10.08
N THR A 100 -0.55 11.65 10.90
CA THR A 100 -0.94 13.07 10.93
C THR A 100 -1.03 13.60 12.35
N PHE A 101 -1.30 14.90 12.50
CA PHE A 101 -1.64 15.52 13.77
C PHE A 101 -3.07 15.15 14.20
N ASN A 102 -3.45 15.49 15.43
CA ASN A 102 -4.81 15.27 15.90
C ASN A 102 -5.84 16.09 15.07
N PRO A 103 -7.00 15.52 14.79
CA PRO A 103 -7.46 14.18 15.13
C PRO A 103 -6.82 13.09 14.26
N PRO A 104 -6.68 11.83 14.75
CA PRO A 104 -6.16 10.72 13.96
C PRO A 104 -7.09 10.43 12.78
N LEU A 105 -6.51 10.19 11.61
CA LEU A 105 -7.22 9.81 10.39
C LEU A 105 -7.06 8.30 10.17
N GLN A 106 -8.16 7.58 10.10
CA GLN A 106 -8.18 6.13 9.93
C GLN A 106 -8.75 5.73 8.58
N LEU A 107 -8.13 4.77 7.91
CA LEU A 107 -8.62 4.22 6.67
C LEU A 107 -9.91 3.42 6.89
N TYR A 108 -10.73 3.38 5.88
CA TYR A 108 -11.85 2.47 5.76
C TYR A 108 -12.13 2.14 4.30
N VAL A 109 -12.81 1.03 4.07
CA VAL A 109 -13.27 0.61 2.76
C VAL A 109 -14.80 0.72 2.74
N ASP A 110 -15.35 1.37 1.74
CA ASP A 110 -16.79 1.46 1.54
C ASP A 110 -17.24 0.35 0.58
N ARG A 111 -17.80 -0.73 1.14
CA ARG A 111 -18.32 -1.89 0.38
C ARG A 111 -19.82 -1.83 0.17
N SER A 112 -20.45 -0.67 0.39
CA SER A 112 -21.85 -0.45 0.02
C SER A 112 -22.04 -0.54 -1.51
N GLY A 113 -23.29 -0.72 -1.96
CA GLY A 113 -23.62 -0.74 -3.38
C GLY A 113 -23.21 0.54 -4.14
N MET A 114 -23.11 1.67 -3.44
CA MET A 114 -22.59 2.93 -4.02
C MET A 114 -21.07 3.10 -3.79
N GLY A 115 -20.54 2.55 -2.71
CA GLY A 115 -19.11 2.64 -2.36
C GLY A 115 -18.24 1.73 -3.20
N GLN A 116 -18.73 0.51 -3.53
CA GLN A 116 -18.10 -0.43 -4.48
C GLN A 116 -16.61 -0.73 -4.22
N GLY A 117 -16.19 -0.67 -2.94
CA GLY A 117 -14.79 -0.91 -2.56
C GLY A 117 -13.91 0.34 -2.54
N ASN A 118 -14.48 1.54 -2.54
CA ASN A 118 -13.73 2.79 -2.44
C ASN A 118 -12.91 2.85 -1.15
N VAL A 119 -11.60 3.07 -1.26
CA VAL A 119 -10.69 3.21 -0.12
C VAL A 119 -10.63 4.67 0.29
N ARG A 120 -11.05 4.94 1.52
CA ARG A 120 -11.21 6.27 2.07
C ARG A 120 -10.58 6.39 3.47
N TYR A 121 -10.56 7.61 3.99
CA TYR A 121 -10.25 7.88 5.38
C TYR A 121 -11.20 8.91 5.99
N SER A 122 -11.31 8.84 7.30
CA SER A 122 -12.05 9.82 8.11
C SER A 122 -11.40 9.91 9.49
N THR A 123 -11.83 10.86 10.32
CA THR A 123 -11.40 10.88 11.71
C THR A 123 -11.76 9.55 12.39
N GLY A 124 -10.82 8.97 13.16
CA GLY A 124 -11.00 7.65 13.77
C GLY A 124 -12.18 7.56 14.75
N VAL A 125 -12.61 8.69 15.29
CA VAL A 125 -13.77 8.80 16.21
C VAL A 125 -15.09 9.00 15.48
N GLN A 126 -15.08 9.32 14.19
CA GLN A 126 -16.31 9.52 13.42
C GLN A 126 -16.96 8.17 13.13
N PRO A 127 -18.28 7.97 13.39
CA PRO A 127 -18.96 6.76 13.02
C PRO A 127 -18.95 6.57 11.50
N ILE A 128 -18.81 5.31 11.06
CA ILE A 128 -18.89 4.93 9.65
C ILE A 128 -20.19 4.18 9.35
N GLY A 129 -20.57 4.10 8.09
CA GLY A 129 -21.79 3.42 7.63
C GLY A 129 -21.73 1.90 7.81
N LYS A 130 -22.90 1.23 7.79
CA LYS A 130 -23.05 -0.21 8.04
C LYS A 130 -22.16 -1.10 7.13
N ASN A 131 -21.92 -0.68 5.89
CA ASN A 131 -21.12 -1.43 4.91
C ASN A 131 -19.73 -0.80 4.69
N GLN A 132 -19.29 0.04 5.63
CA GLN A 132 -17.96 0.62 5.67
C GLN A 132 -17.15 -0.12 6.72
N GLU A 133 -15.94 -0.51 6.39
CA GLU A 133 -15.09 -1.37 7.21
C GLU A 133 -13.73 -0.69 7.42
N ARG A 134 -13.32 -0.48 8.69
CA ARG A 134 -12.03 0.12 9.05
C ARG A 134 -10.85 -0.85 8.97
N GLY A 135 -11.11 -2.07 8.63
CA GLY A 135 -10.16 -3.17 8.50
C GLY A 135 -10.89 -4.52 8.49
N PRO A 136 -10.14 -5.61 8.61
CA PRO A 136 -8.69 -5.63 8.86
C PRO A 136 -7.85 -5.42 7.58
N PHE A 137 -6.86 -4.57 7.70
CA PHE A 137 -5.74 -4.51 6.76
C PHE A 137 -4.55 -5.28 7.34
N LYS A 138 -3.66 -5.75 6.49
CA LYS A 138 -2.38 -6.33 6.91
C LYS A 138 -1.29 -6.10 5.87
N ILE A 139 -0.05 -6.15 6.29
CA ILE A 139 1.10 -6.24 5.39
C ILE A 139 1.47 -7.72 5.29
N ASN A 140 1.35 -8.30 4.09
CA ASN A 140 1.63 -9.71 3.85
C ASN A 140 3.14 -10.00 3.86
N ASP A 141 3.54 -11.26 3.65
CA ASP A 141 4.94 -11.68 3.69
C ASP A 141 5.78 -11.07 2.57
N ASP A 142 5.16 -10.68 1.46
CA ASP A 142 5.80 -9.95 0.37
C ASP A 142 6.00 -8.46 0.68
N GLY A 143 5.48 -7.96 1.80
CA GLY A 143 5.53 -6.55 2.20
C GLY A 143 4.47 -5.69 1.51
N ASP A 144 3.38 -6.29 1.05
CA ASP A 144 2.30 -5.59 0.37
C ASP A 144 1.13 -5.36 1.33
N LEU A 145 0.60 -4.14 1.36
CA LEU A 145 -0.64 -3.87 2.07
C LEU A 145 -1.79 -4.53 1.32
N VAL A 146 -2.62 -5.28 2.04
CA VAL A 146 -3.83 -5.93 1.54
C VAL A 146 -4.98 -5.74 2.51
N PHE A 147 -6.20 -5.90 2.03
CA PHE A 147 -7.39 -5.95 2.87
C PHE A 147 -7.75 -7.41 3.15
N ALA A 148 -7.67 -7.82 4.41
CA ALA A 148 -7.94 -9.19 4.82
C ALA A 148 -9.46 -9.40 5.00
N ALA A 149 -10.18 -9.56 3.89
CA ALA A 149 -11.65 -9.65 3.90
C ALA A 149 -12.21 -10.85 4.70
N GLY A 150 -11.35 -11.80 5.05
CA GLY A 150 -11.73 -13.03 5.76
C GLY A 150 -12.53 -14.02 4.91
N GLY A 151 -12.81 -15.19 5.48
CA GLY A 151 -13.59 -16.23 4.82
C GLY A 151 -12.94 -16.81 3.56
N LEU A 152 -13.76 -17.23 2.61
CA LEU A 152 -13.32 -17.85 1.34
C LEU A 152 -12.66 -16.86 0.37
N SER A 153 -12.84 -15.56 0.57
CA SER A 153 -12.31 -14.51 -0.33
C SER A 153 -10.81 -14.24 -0.13
N GLY A 154 -10.24 -14.68 1.00
CA GLY A 154 -8.83 -14.44 1.30
C GLY A 154 -8.46 -12.94 1.35
N ASP A 155 -7.23 -12.63 0.97
CA ASP A 155 -6.73 -11.27 0.90
C ASP A 155 -7.16 -10.59 -0.40
N VAL A 156 -7.66 -9.37 -0.30
CA VAL A 156 -8.08 -8.56 -1.44
C VAL A 156 -7.05 -7.46 -1.68
N GLY A 157 -6.55 -7.38 -2.90
CA GLY A 157 -5.66 -6.32 -3.36
C GLY A 157 -6.43 -5.07 -3.79
N PHE A 158 -5.73 -4.19 -4.51
CA PHE A 158 -6.25 -2.89 -4.91
C PHE A 158 -6.24 -2.70 -6.42
N GLN A 159 -7.07 -1.80 -6.88
CA GLN A 159 -7.07 -1.29 -8.25
C GLN A 159 -7.08 0.24 -8.23
N ALA A 160 -6.47 0.84 -9.23
CA ALA A 160 -6.46 2.28 -9.42
C ALA A 160 -7.26 2.65 -10.65
N CYS A 161 -8.16 3.62 -10.51
CA CYS A 161 -8.98 4.14 -11.59
C CYS A 161 -8.61 5.58 -11.90
N PRO A 162 -8.43 5.96 -13.18
CA PRO A 162 -8.06 7.32 -13.59
C PRO A 162 -9.20 8.32 -13.32
N GLY A 163 -8.89 9.61 -13.41
CA GLY A 163 -9.89 10.67 -13.31
C GLY A 163 -10.19 11.13 -11.89
N ALA A 164 -9.25 10.97 -10.95
CA ALA A 164 -9.37 11.58 -9.64
C ALA A 164 -9.47 13.11 -9.72
N VAL A 165 -10.20 13.71 -8.78
CA VAL A 165 -10.28 15.18 -8.65
C VAL A 165 -8.86 15.73 -8.38
N GLY A 166 -8.43 16.69 -9.17
CA GLY A 166 -7.06 17.21 -9.13
C GLY A 166 -6.07 16.41 -9.98
N GLY A 167 -6.56 15.44 -10.79
CA GLY A 167 -5.76 14.54 -11.61
C GLY A 167 -5.32 13.28 -10.86
N GLY A 168 -4.58 12.39 -11.53
CA GLY A 168 -4.12 11.14 -10.94
C GLY A 168 -5.18 10.03 -10.90
N TRP A 169 -5.02 9.10 -9.97
CA TRP A 169 -5.77 7.84 -9.89
C TRP A 169 -6.36 7.66 -8.50
N LYS A 170 -7.60 7.23 -8.44
CA LYS A 170 -8.29 6.93 -7.18
C LYS A 170 -8.17 5.44 -6.86
N ILE A 171 -7.98 5.10 -5.58
CA ILE A 171 -7.76 3.72 -5.13
C ILE A 171 -9.08 3.09 -4.70
N TRP A 172 -9.27 1.84 -5.15
CA TRP A 172 -10.42 0.98 -4.83
C TRP A 172 -9.91 -0.41 -4.44
N LEU A 173 -10.69 -1.17 -3.69
CA LEU A 173 -10.47 -2.61 -3.60
C LEU A 173 -10.70 -3.26 -4.96
N SER A 174 -9.93 -4.29 -5.27
CA SER A 174 -10.17 -5.13 -6.43
C SER A 174 -11.45 -5.95 -6.27
N GLY A 175 -12.09 -6.32 -7.39
CA GLY A 175 -13.26 -7.22 -7.40
C GLY A 175 -14.53 -6.60 -7.98
N VAL A 176 -14.62 -5.28 -8.10
CA VAL A 176 -15.69 -4.60 -8.84
C VAL A 176 -15.12 -4.11 -10.16
N ASP A 177 -15.65 -4.60 -11.27
CA ASP A 177 -15.34 -4.06 -12.58
C ASP A 177 -15.99 -2.66 -12.72
N LYS A 178 -15.23 -1.67 -13.16
CA LYS A 178 -15.68 -0.28 -13.34
C LYS A 178 -16.38 0.35 -12.11
N PRO A 179 -15.73 0.42 -10.94
CA PRO A 179 -16.35 0.98 -9.74
C PRO A 179 -16.76 2.44 -9.97
N ALA A 180 -17.97 2.80 -9.55
CA ALA A 180 -18.62 4.10 -9.81
C ALA A 180 -18.64 4.52 -11.29
N GLY A 181 -18.69 3.55 -12.21
CA GLY A 181 -18.65 3.79 -13.65
C GLY A 181 -17.28 4.17 -14.20
N SER A 182 -16.20 4.04 -13.40
CA SER A 182 -14.84 4.35 -13.84
C SER A 182 -14.39 3.38 -14.93
N GLU A 183 -13.73 3.90 -15.95
CA GLU A 183 -13.10 3.10 -17.00
C GLU A 183 -11.57 3.14 -16.90
N GLY A 184 -10.90 2.12 -17.44
CA GLY A 184 -9.43 2.05 -17.43
C GLY A 184 -8.82 1.76 -16.05
N CYS A 185 -9.61 1.18 -15.14
CA CYS A 185 -9.09 0.72 -13.85
C CYS A 185 -8.05 -0.37 -14.04
N THR A 186 -6.97 -0.31 -13.25
CA THR A 186 -5.85 -1.24 -13.35
C THR A 186 -5.55 -1.83 -11.97
N PRO A 187 -5.57 -3.16 -11.80
CA PRO A 187 -5.08 -3.80 -10.58
C PRO A 187 -3.60 -3.50 -10.38
N PHE A 188 -3.19 -3.30 -9.13
CA PHE A 188 -1.80 -3.03 -8.77
C PHE A 188 -1.46 -3.61 -7.40
N THR A 189 -0.17 -3.79 -7.13
CA THR A 189 0.36 -4.14 -5.81
C THR A 189 0.64 -2.86 -5.03
N MET A 190 0.14 -2.78 -3.80
CA MET A 190 0.38 -1.66 -2.89
C MET A 190 1.53 -2.02 -1.95
N LYS A 191 2.76 -1.69 -2.32
CA LYS A 191 3.97 -1.98 -1.56
C LYS A 191 4.10 -1.05 -0.37
N ALA A 192 4.28 -1.60 0.83
CA ALA A 192 4.62 -0.86 2.03
C ALA A 192 6.14 -0.71 2.15
N LEU A 193 6.61 0.51 2.34
CA LEU A 193 8.03 0.87 2.42
C LEU A 193 8.27 1.56 3.76
N LYS A 194 9.09 0.95 4.63
CA LYS A 194 9.50 1.54 5.90
C LYS A 194 10.15 2.91 5.68
N GLU A 195 9.80 3.89 6.50
CA GLU A 195 10.40 5.21 6.52
C GLU A 195 11.43 5.33 7.64
N GLU A 196 12.65 5.72 7.30
CA GLU A 196 13.69 6.09 8.28
C GLU A 196 13.47 7.50 8.80
N THR A 197 13.07 8.41 7.92
CA THR A 197 12.65 9.78 8.26
C THR A 197 11.15 9.90 8.02
N THR A 198 10.39 10.17 9.06
CA THR A 198 8.92 10.22 8.98
C THR A 198 8.42 11.64 8.73
N TYR A 199 7.32 11.76 8.00
CA TYR A 199 6.73 13.04 7.65
C TYR A 199 5.29 13.14 8.14
N LYS A 200 5.05 14.05 9.08
CA LYS A 200 3.73 14.30 9.67
C LYS A 200 3.08 15.50 9.00
N CYS A 201 2.11 15.24 8.14
CA CYS A 201 1.47 16.27 7.33
C CYS A 201 0.03 16.54 7.81
N LEU A 202 -0.56 17.63 7.34
CA LEU A 202 -1.99 17.88 7.46
C LEU A 202 -2.69 17.40 6.18
N TYR A 203 -3.83 16.74 6.35
CA TYR A 203 -4.64 16.22 5.25
C TYR A 203 -6.07 16.74 5.34
N SER A 204 -6.68 17.05 4.19
CA SER A 204 -8.09 17.41 4.09
C SER A 204 -8.96 16.15 4.17
N SER A 205 -9.99 16.16 4.99
CA SER A 205 -11.00 15.11 5.12
C SER A 205 -12.29 15.47 4.36
#